data_9a64ce234f5fa6bc46d8ed4671be3c48
#
_entry.id   9a64ce234f5fa6bc46d8ed4671be3c48
#
_cell.length_a   1.000
_cell.length_b   1.000
_cell.length_c   1.000
_cell.angle_alpha   90.00
_cell.angle_beta   90.00
_cell.angle_gamma   90.00
#
_symmetry.space_group_name_H-M   'P 1'
#
loop_
_entity.id
_entity.type
_entity.pdbx_description
1 polymer ?
#
loop_
_entity_poly.entity_id
_entity_poly.type
_entity_poly.pdbx_seq_one_letter_code
_entity_poly.pdbx_strand_id
1 'polypeptide(L)'
;MIPFNSFSQRLAFGQLKNTSAVDEDNLGVICPKHYGTILSLTNQGLVDLSTRFPLIKGQVDLTFVLNQNIYPLTQANLGTSLTDSPDDTFLDDEFVKVLDLFDAIGDRHVVNTSGHILTPSFNTLRFTDAKITEFTEIASPDPARIRIRYQKKHPTITSTGNINLPPNLETALQLFVASLYISHMGGPDHSAKGDSYYAAYLRHIGEDEMKDLSSTSEVEENDKFTNRGFV
;
A
#
# COMPACT_ATOMS: atom_id res chain seq x y z
N MET A 1 -4.59 -9.79 11.67
CA MET A 1 -4.11 -8.57 12.37
C MET A 1 -3.17 -8.97 13.50
N ILE A 2 -2.03 -8.33 13.61
CA ILE A 2 -0.97 -8.66 14.58
C ILE A 2 -0.90 -7.50 15.58
N PRO A 3 -1.14 -7.71 16.89
CA PRO A 3 -0.94 -6.67 17.89
C PRO A 3 0.52 -6.20 17.91
N PHE A 4 0.76 -4.88 18.00
CA PHE A 4 2.12 -4.34 18.02
C PHE A 4 2.97 -4.92 19.15
N ASN A 5 2.38 -5.18 20.33
CA ASN A 5 3.09 -5.82 21.44
C ASN A 5 3.59 -7.24 21.08
N SER A 6 2.79 -8.04 20.36
CA SER A 6 3.23 -9.37 19.92
C SER A 6 4.33 -9.28 18.85
N PHE A 7 4.24 -8.33 17.95
CA PHE A 7 5.27 -8.05 16.95
C PHE A 7 6.59 -7.63 17.63
N SER A 8 6.53 -6.68 18.56
CA SER A 8 7.72 -6.20 19.28
C SER A 8 8.39 -7.29 20.12
N GLN A 9 7.61 -8.20 20.74
CA GLN A 9 8.13 -9.37 21.43
C GLN A 9 8.88 -10.31 20.48
N ARG A 10 8.31 -10.63 19.33
CA ARG A 10 8.97 -11.49 18.32
C ARG A 10 10.28 -10.86 17.84
N LEU A 11 10.27 -9.53 17.59
CA LEU A 11 11.45 -8.77 17.20
C LEU A 11 12.53 -8.81 18.29
N ALA A 12 12.15 -8.69 19.57
CA ALA A 12 13.05 -8.75 20.72
C ALA A 12 13.66 -10.15 20.92
N PHE A 13 12.89 -11.22 20.75
CA PHE A 13 13.41 -12.58 20.80
C PHE A 13 14.24 -12.97 19.58
N GLY A 14 13.98 -12.35 18.44
CA GLY A 14 14.61 -12.63 17.15
C GLY A 14 15.80 -11.70 16.87
N GLN A 15 15.60 -10.79 15.94
CA GLN A 15 16.66 -9.98 15.32
C GLN A 15 17.35 -9.02 16.30
N LEU A 16 16.65 -8.53 17.32
CA LEU A 16 17.19 -7.59 18.31
C LEU A 16 17.66 -8.21 19.62
N LYS A 17 17.61 -9.55 19.77
CA LYS A 17 17.91 -10.27 21.02
C LYS A 17 19.20 -9.83 21.71
N ASN A 18 20.25 -9.54 20.95
CA ASN A 18 21.57 -9.20 21.47
C ASN A 18 21.90 -7.71 21.28
N THR A 19 20.90 -6.85 21.39
CA THR A 19 21.06 -5.40 21.27
C THR A 19 20.58 -4.70 22.52
N SER A 20 20.98 -3.44 22.70
CA SER A 20 20.51 -2.60 23.81
C SER A 20 19.01 -2.26 23.74
N ALA A 21 18.30 -2.69 22.68
CA ALA A 21 16.86 -2.54 22.58
C ALA A 21 16.09 -3.46 23.52
N VAL A 22 16.67 -4.61 23.87
CA VAL A 22 16.04 -5.63 24.71
C VAL A 22 16.41 -5.42 26.16
N ASP A 23 15.44 -5.61 27.04
CA ASP A 23 15.64 -5.55 28.48
C ASP A 23 16.44 -6.78 28.92
N GLU A 24 17.57 -6.56 29.60
CA GLU A 24 18.45 -7.64 30.10
C GLU A 24 17.77 -8.47 31.18
N ASP A 25 16.92 -7.84 32.01
CA ASP A 25 16.21 -8.50 33.12
C ASP A 25 14.91 -9.19 32.64
N ASN A 26 14.35 -8.74 31.51
CA ASN A 26 13.10 -9.24 30.92
C ASN A 26 13.30 -9.61 29.45
N LEU A 27 13.85 -10.79 29.19
CA LEU A 27 14.06 -11.27 27.82
C LEU A 27 12.76 -11.28 27.01
N GLY A 28 12.83 -10.70 25.81
CA GLY A 28 11.68 -10.58 24.93
C GLY A 28 10.85 -9.31 25.11
N VAL A 29 11.28 -8.40 25.96
CA VAL A 29 10.65 -7.09 26.16
C VAL A 29 11.58 -6.01 25.60
N ILE A 30 11.03 -5.10 24.81
CA ILE A 30 11.75 -3.91 24.35
C ILE A 30 11.88 -2.93 25.51
N CYS A 31 13.10 -2.46 25.78
CA CYS A 31 13.34 -1.43 26.78
C CYS A 31 12.47 -0.19 26.53
N PRO A 32 11.83 0.39 27.57
CA PRO A 32 10.94 1.55 27.41
C PRO A 32 11.57 2.73 26.66
N LYS A 33 12.88 2.97 26.84
CA LYS A 33 13.62 4.05 26.16
C LYS A 33 13.72 3.86 24.64
N HIS A 34 13.62 2.62 24.12
CA HIS A 34 13.71 2.30 22.71
C HIS A 34 12.35 2.03 22.05
N TYR A 35 11.28 1.93 22.86
CA TYR A 35 9.96 1.56 22.37
C TYR A 35 9.42 2.54 21.32
N GLY A 36 9.56 3.85 21.56
CA GLY A 36 9.16 4.88 20.60
C GLY A 36 9.92 4.81 19.28
N THR A 37 11.22 4.52 19.34
CA THR A 37 12.05 4.34 18.13
C THR A 37 11.59 3.12 17.34
N ILE A 38 11.40 1.98 18.00
CA ILE A 38 10.92 0.74 17.33
C ILE A 38 9.54 0.97 16.70
N LEU A 39 8.62 1.65 17.39
CA LEU A 39 7.31 2.01 16.85
C LEU A 39 7.43 2.89 15.60
N SER A 40 8.29 3.90 15.63
CA SER A 40 8.53 4.78 14.48
C SER A 40 9.10 4.01 13.28
N LEU A 41 10.10 3.16 13.51
CA LEU A 41 10.70 2.31 12.46
C LEU A 41 9.69 1.29 11.90
N THR A 42 8.81 0.76 12.75
CA THR A 42 7.71 -0.12 12.31
C THR A 42 6.76 0.62 11.38
N ASN A 43 6.36 1.84 11.73
CA ASN A 43 5.52 2.67 10.85
C ASN A 43 6.20 2.98 9.51
N GLN A 44 7.51 3.24 9.50
CA GLN A 44 8.26 3.43 8.27
C GLN A 44 8.26 2.16 7.40
N GLY A 45 8.47 0.99 8.00
CA GLY A 45 8.43 -0.29 7.30
C GLY A 45 7.04 -0.61 6.73
N LEU A 46 5.97 -0.27 7.46
CA LEU A 46 4.61 -0.44 6.98
C LEU A 46 4.31 0.46 5.77
N VAL A 47 4.82 1.69 5.76
CA VAL A 47 4.71 2.56 4.58
C VAL A 47 5.50 1.98 3.41
N ASP A 48 6.75 1.54 3.60
CA ASP A 48 7.56 0.93 2.53
C ASP A 48 6.86 -0.30 1.93
N LEU A 49 6.37 -1.22 2.76
CA LEU A 49 5.64 -2.40 2.31
C LEU A 49 4.34 -2.03 1.58
N SER A 50 3.59 -1.05 2.08
CA SER A 50 2.33 -0.63 1.46
C SER A 50 2.53 0.14 0.15
N THR A 51 3.72 0.67 -0.15
CA THR A 51 4.04 1.24 -1.46
C THR A 51 4.39 0.17 -2.49
N ARG A 52 5.00 -0.93 -2.06
CA ARG A 52 5.38 -2.06 -2.91
C ARG A 52 4.20 -2.98 -3.21
N PHE A 53 3.42 -3.31 -2.19
CA PHE A 53 2.30 -4.23 -2.27
C PHE A 53 0.97 -3.49 -2.07
N PRO A 54 -0.08 -3.76 -2.87
CA PRO A 54 -1.40 -3.15 -2.69
C PRO A 54 -2.16 -3.78 -1.51
N LEU A 55 -1.59 -3.66 -0.30
CA LEU A 55 -2.09 -4.29 0.92
C LEU A 55 -3.44 -3.72 1.38
N ILE A 56 -3.62 -2.42 1.21
CA ILE A 56 -4.84 -1.72 1.57
C ILE A 56 -5.31 -0.96 0.33
N LYS A 57 -6.58 -1.16 -0.02
CA LYS A 57 -7.22 -0.52 -1.16
C LYS A 57 -8.30 0.43 -0.65
N GLY A 58 -8.36 1.60 -1.26
CA GLY A 58 -9.43 2.57 -1.06
C GLY A 58 -10.25 2.72 -2.32
N GLN A 59 -11.42 3.35 -2.18
CA GLN A 59 -12.34 3.64 -3.28
C GLN A 59 -12.83 5.08 -3.19
N VAL A 60 -12.95 5.72 -4.34
CA VAL A 60 -13.56 7.05 -4.49
C VAL A 60 -14.33 7.10 -5.80
N ASP A 61 -15.49 7.72 -5.80
CA ASP A 61 -16.30 7.87 -7.01
C ASP A 61 -15.98 9.21 -7.69
N LEU A 62 -15.70 9.16 -8.99
CA LEU A 62 -15.48 10.33 -9.86
C LEU A 62 -16.71 10.59 -10.69
N THR A 63 -17.18 11.85 -10.69
CA THR A 63 -18.24 12.33 -11.58
C THR A 63 -17.62 13.22 -12.65
N PHE A 64 -17.95 12.97 -13.92
CA PHE A 64 -17.46 13.78 -15.02
C PHE A 64 -18.07 15.18 -15.01
N VAL A 65 -17.22 16.18 -15.19
CA VAL A 65 -17.59 17.59 -15.32
C VAL A 65 -17.45 18.01 -16.79
N LEU A 66 -18.41 18.76 -17.29
CA LEU A 66 -18.41 19.20 -18.67
C LEU A 66 -17.13 19.97 -19.04
N ASN A 67 -16.54 19.65 -20.20
CA ASN A 67 -15.28 20.23 -20.68
C ASN A 67 -14.07 20.04 -19.80
N GLN A 68 -14.09 19.05 -18.91
CA GLN A 68 -12.95 18.69 -18.07
C GLN A 68 -12.48 17.28 -18.42
N ASN A 69 -11.20 17.12 -18.71
CA ASN A 69 -10.57 15.82 -19.00
C ASN A 69 -9.39 15.49 -18.07
N ILE A 70 -9.08 16.38 -17.13
CA ILE A 70 -8.03 16.19 -16.12
C ILE A 70 -8.67 16.30 -14.74
N TYR A 71 -8.48 15.26 -13.91
CA TYR A 71 -9.11 15.13 -12.61
C TYR A 71 -8.03 14.84 -11.54
N PRO A 72 -7.62 15.87 -10.78
CA PRO A 72 -6.77 15.65 -9.61
C PRO A 72 -7.56 14.90 -8.52
N LEU A 73 -6.99 13.83 -8.03
CA LEU A 73 -7.52 13.04 -6.92
C LEU A 73 -7.01 13.65 -5.61
N THR A 74 -7.74 14.63 -5.10
CA THR A 74 -7.42 15.37 -3.88
C THR A 74 -8.66 15.63 -3.07
N GLN A 75 -8.51 15.75 -1.75
CA GLN A 75 -9.62 16.11 -0.85
C GLN A 75 -10.28 17.45 -1.24
N ALA A 76 -9.52 18.37 -1.84
CA ALA A 76 -10.06 19.65 -2.31
C ALA A 76 -11.14 19.49 -3.40
N ASN A 77 -11.18 18.35 -4.10
CA ASN A 77 -12.16 18.04 -5.13
C ASN A 77 -13.35 17.20 -4.63
N LEU A 78 -13.37 16.83 -3.35
CA LEU A 78 -14.52 16.19 -2.72
C LEU A 78 -15.73 17.13 -2.73
N GLY A 79 -16.89 16.61 -3.11
CA GLY A 79 -18.12 17.38 -3.28
C GLY A 79 -18.22 18.13 -4.62
N THR A 80 -17.19 18.12 -5.47
CA THR A 80 -17.20 18.71 -6.83
C THR A 80 -17.18 17.63 -7.90
N SER A 81 -16.02 17.04 -8.14
CA SER A 81 -15.84 15.92 -9.07
C SER A 81 -15.61 14.59 -8.38
N LEU A 82 -15.23 14.60 -7.11
CA LEU A 82 -15.03 13.40 -6.30
C LEU A 82 -16.10 13.27 -5.22
N THR A 83 -16.50 12.05 -4.93
CA THR A 83 -17.40 11.70 -3.82
C THR A 83 -16.85 10.51 -3.10
N ASP A 84 -16.81 10.56 -1.77
CA ASP A 84 -16.42 9.41 -0.95
C ASP A 84 -17.29 8.20 -1.28
N SER A 85 -16.67 7.02 -1.32
CA SER A 85 -17.42 5.78 -1.37
C SER A 85 -18.13 5.56 -0.04
N PRO A 86 -19.31 4.89 -0.01
CA PRO A 86 -20.03 4.63 1.24
C PRO A 86 -19.20 3.97 2.34
N ASP A 87 -18.21 3.18 1.94
CA ASP A 87 -17.38 2.37 2.84
C ASP A 87 -15.97 2.93 3.05
N ASP A 88 -15.62 4.07 2.44
CA ASP A 88 -14.27 4.61 2.51
C ASP A 88 -14.25 6.14 2.41
N THR A 89 -13.42 6.77 3.24
CA THR A 89 -13.15 8.22 3.18
C THR A 89 -11.83 8.45 2.48
N PHE A 90 -11.85 9.29 1.45
CA PHE A 90 -10.65 9.64 0.69
C PHE A 90 -9.78 10.64 1.47
N LEU A 91 -8.51 10.28 1.68
CA LEU A 91 -7.52 11.11 2.35
C LEU A 91 -6.27 11.25 1.46
N ASP A 92 -5.85 12.50 1.20
CA ASP A 92 -4.69 12.81 0.36
C ASP A 92 -3.41 12.15 0.86
N ASP A 93 -3.23 12.13 2.17
CA ASP A 93 -2.03 11.63 2.82
C ASP A 93 -1.95 10.08 2.87
N GLU A 94 -3.05 9.38 2.60
CA GLU A 94 -3.10 7.91 2.49
C GLU A 94 -2.97 7.42 1.06
N PHE A 95 -3.14 8.28 0.06
CA PHE A 95 -3.13 7.91 -1.35
C PHE A 95 -1.71 7.54 -1.84
N VAL A 96 -1.59 6.42 -2.55
CA VAL A 96 -0.33 5.98 -3.16
C VAL A 96 -0.41 6.06 -4.69
N LYS A 97 -1.32 5.31 -5.29
CA LYS A 97 -1.52 5.28 -6.75
C LYS A 97 -2.89 4.71 -7.12
N VAL A 98 -3.36 5.06 -8.31
CA VAL A 98 -4.53 4.40 -8.91
C VAL A 98 -4.18 2.97 -9.28
N LEU A 99 -5.07 2.04 -8.98
CA LEU A 99 -4.99 0.64 -9.39
C LEU A 99 -5.87 0.40 -10.63
N ASP A 100 -7.17 0.66 -10.48
CA ASP A 100 -8.18 0.35 -11.48
C ASP A 100 -9.31 1.37 -11.44
N LEU A 101 -10.09 1.41 -12.53
CA LEU A 101 -11.35 2.12 -12.61
C LEU A 101 -12.47 1.14 -12.96
N PHE A 102 -13.66 1.41 -12.46
CA PHE A 102 -14.87 0.65 -12.80
C PHE A 102 -15.94 1.62 -13.30
N ASP A 103 -16.56 1.31 -14.41
CA ASP A 103 -17.67 2.10 -14.94
C ASP A 103 -19.00 1.82 -14.22
N ALA A 104 -20.09 2.42 -14.71
CA ALA A 104 -21.41 2.29 -14.10
C ALA A 104 -21.98 0.86 -14.15
N ILE A 105 -21.54 0.04 -15.10
CA ILE A 105 -21.97 -1.37 -15.24
C ILE A 105 -21.01 -2.34 -14.53
N GLY A 106 -19.89 -1.85 -14.00
CA GLY A 106 -18.92 -2.63 -13.25
C GLY A 106 -17.75 -3.16 -14.07
N ASP A 107 -17.63 -2.77 -15.34
CA ASP A 107 -16.52 -3.17 -16.18
C ASP A 107 -15.22 -2.49 -15.72
N ARG A 108 -14.15 -3.29 -15.69
CA ARG A 108 -12.83 -2.86 -15.23
C ARG A 108 -12.02 -2.20 -16.35
N HIS A 109 -11.48 -1.04 -16.07
CA HIS A 109 -10.60 -0.30 -16.97
C HIS A 109 -9.22 -0.11 -16.31
N VAL A 110 -8.17 -0.49 -17.02
CA VAL A 110 -6.79 -0.36 -16.54
C VAL A 110 -6.18 0.95 -17.04
N VAL A 111 -5.51 1.67 -16.14
CA VAL A 111 -4.83 2.92 -16.48
C VAL A 111 -3.54 2.67 -17.28
N ASN A 112 -3.13 3.63 -18.10
CA ASN A 112 -1.86 3.65 -18.85
C ASN A 112 -1.68 2.51 -19.89
N THR A 113 -2.71 1.73 -20.20
CA THR A 113 -2.61 0.60 -21.14
C THR A 113 -3.07 0.96 -22.55
N SER A 114 -4.21 1.63 -22.69
CA SER A 114 -4.84 1.93 -23.98
C SER A 114 -4.57 3.34 -24.52
N GLY A 115 -3.89 4.19 -23.76
CA GLY A 115 -3.70 5.61 -24.08
C GLY A 115 -4.94 6.49 -23.84
N HIS A 116 -6.09 5.89 -23.49
CA HIS A 116 -7.35 6.62 -23.25
C HIS A 116 -7.51 7.11 -21.82
N ILE A 117 -6.91 6.39 -20.86
CA ILE A 117 -6.91 6.72 -19.44
C ILE A 117 -5.46 6.77 -18.98
N LEU A 118 -4.99 7.93 -18.60
CA LEU A 118 -3.61 8.20 -18.25
C LEU A 118 -3.49 8.73 -16.83
N THR A 119 -2.38 8.44 -16.17
CA THR A 119 -1.98 9.05 -14.89
C THR A 119 -0.77 9.95 -15.11
N PRO A 120 -0.95 11.21 -15.52
CA PRO A 120 0.16 12.15 -15.78
C PRO A 120 0.96 12.49 -14.52
N SER A 121 0.36 12.34 -13.34
CA SER A 121 1.02 12.35 -12.04
C SER A 121 0.43 11.26 -11.14
N PHE A 122 1.06 10.99 -9.98
CA PHE A 122 0.64 9.91 -9.08
C PHE A 122 -0.82 10.02 -8.62
N ASN A 123 -1.35 11.24 -8.50
CA ASN A 123 -2.70 11.53 -8.03
C ASN A 123 -3.59 12.23 -9.07
N THR A 124 -3.32 12.10 -10.35
CA THR A 124 -4.11 12.78 -11.39
C THR A 124 -4.51 11.79 -12.46
N LEU A 125 -5.79 11.77 -12.81
CA LEU A 125 -6.32 11.04 -13.94
C LEU A 125 -6.55 11.99 -15.11
N ARG A 126 -6.24 11.53 -16.31
CA ARG A 126 -6.57 12.19 -17.57
C ARG A 126 -7.30 11.20 -18.48
N PHE A 127 -8.43 11.64 -19.00
CA PHE A 127 -9.23 10.88 -19.98
C PHE A 127 -9.17 11.54 -21.34
N THR A 128 -9.29 10.75 -22.41
CA THR A 128 -9.58 11.28 -23.74
C THR A 128 -11.06 11.61 -23.84
N ASP A 129 -11.41 12.55 -24.72
CA ASP A 129 -12.81 12.95 -24.95
C ASP A 129 -13.67 11.75 -25.40
N ALA A 130 -13.10 10.87 -26.23
CA ALA A 130 -13.78 9.65 -26.67
C ALA A 130 -14.12 8.72 -25.48
N LYS A 131 -13.22 8.61 -24.50
CA LYS A 131 -13.46 7.76 -23.32
C LYS A 131 -14.48 8.38 -22.37
N ILE A 132 -14.47 9.70 -22.23
CA ILE A 132 -15.51 10.41 -21.46
C ILE A 132 -16.88 10.20 -22.10
N THR A 133 -16.99 10.32 -23.44
CA THR A 133 -18.24 10.07 -24.16
C THR A 133 -18.74 8.65 -23.94
N GLU A 134 -17.86 7.65 -24.07
CA GLU A 134 -18.19 6.24 -23.81
C GLU A 134 -18.77 6.04 -22.41
N PHE A 135 -18.12 6.57 -21.37
CA PHE A 135 -18.59 6.43 -19.99
C PHE A 135 -19.92 7.17 -19.75
N THR A 136 -20.11 8.32 -20.38
CA THR A 136 -21.37 9.09 -20.26
C THR A 136 -22.55 8.41 -20.96
N GLU A 137 -22.31 7.74 -22.07
CA GLU A 137 -23.32 6.94 -22.80
C GLU A 137 -23.73 5.71 -21.99
N ILE A 138 -22.79 5.01 -21.37
CA ILE A 138 -23.05 3.85 -20.52
C ILE A 138 -23.89 4.23 -19.29
N ALA A 139 -23.63 5.39 -18.69
CA ALA A 139 -24.28 5.82 -17.46
C ALA A 139 -25.66 6.49 -17.66
N SER A 140 -26.08 6.78 -18.91
CA SER A 140 -27.36 7.48 -19.17
C SER A 140 -28.57 6.67 -18.63
N PRO A 141 -29.54 7.29 -17.89
CA PRO A 141 -29.75 8.73 -17.67
C PRO A 141 -29.05 9.34 -16.44
N ASP A 142 -28.37 8.55 -15.63
CA ASP A 142 -27.69 9.04 -14.43
C ASP A 142 -26.38 9.77 -14.78
N PRO A 143 -25.90 10.68 -13.91
CA PRO A 143 -24.60 11.29 -14.13
C PRO A 143 -23.51 10.21 -14.18
N ALA A 144 -22.65 10.26 -15.20
CA ALA A 144 -21.59 9.30 -15.37
C ALA A 144 -20.66 9.31 -14.15
N ARG A 145 -20.69 8.22 -13.41
CA ARG A 145 -19.79 7.99 -12.27
C ARG A 145 -18.86 6.86 -12.60
N ILE A 146 -17.59 7.06 -12.28
CA ILE A 146 -16.57 6.02 -12.34
C ILE A 146 -16.09 5.77 -10.92
N ARG A 147 -16.04 4.53 -10.52
CA ARG A 147 -15.41 4.13 -9.27
C ARG A 147 -13.92 3.93 -9.49
N ILE A 148 -13.12 4.69 -8.77
CA ILE A 148 -11.67 4.61 -8.77
C ILE A 148 -11.23 3.76 -7.58
N ARG A 149 -10.51 2.69 -7.84
CA ARG A 149 -9.83 1.89 -6.81
C ARG A 149 -8.38 2.31 -6.76
N TYR A 150 -7.90 2.67 -5.59
CA TYR A 150 -6.54 3.15 -5.38
C TYR A 150 -5.84 2.40 -4.24
N GLN A 151 -4.53 2.40 -4.26
CA GLN A 151 -3.69 1.86 -3.20
C GLN A 151 -3.54 2.89 -2.10
N LYS A 152 -3.78 2.45 -0.85
CA LYS A 152 -3.55 3.24 0.37
C LYS A 152 -2.27 2.78 1.04
N LYS A 153 -1.55 3.72 1.65
CA LYS A 153 -0.50 3.36 2.61
C LYS A 153 -1.12 2.84 3.90
N HIS A 154 -0.36 2.08 4.65
CA HIS A 154 -0.81 1.58 5.95
C HIS A 154 -1.04 2.76 6.91
N PRO A 155 -2.17 2.81 7.64
CA PRO A 155 -2.39 3.84 8.65
C PRO A 155 -1.32 3.74 9.75
N THR A 156 -0.96 4.90 10.31
CA THR A 156 0.01 4.96 11.41
C THR A 156 -0.51 4.20 12.63
N ILE A 157 0.26 3.23 13.09
CA ILE A 157 -0.07 2.46 14.28
C ILE A 157 0.42 3.16 15.55
N THR A 158 -0.32 2.94 16.63
CA THR A 158 0.04 3.36 17.98
C THR A 158 0.62 2.18 18.78
N SER A 159 1.09 2.44 19.99
CA SER A 159 1.64 1.41 20.89
C SER A 159 0.67 0.28 21.24
N THR A 160 -0.64 0.55 21.18
CA THR A 160 -1.72 -0.43 21.40
C THR A 160 -2.41 -0.85 20.13
N GLY A 161 -1.92 -0.38 18.97
CA GLY A 161 -2.52 -0.62 17.66
C GLY A 161 -2.23 -2.02 17.13
N ASN A 162 -2.95 -2.35 16.05
CA ASN A 162 -2.75 -3.58 15.32
C ASN A 162 -2.10 -3.31 13.96
N ILE A 163 -1.21 -4.19 13.57
CA ILE A 163 -0.59 -4.24 12.25
C ILE A 163 -1.50 -5.08 11.34
N ASN A 164 -1.99 -4.48 10.28
CA ASN A 164 -2.76 -5.18 9.25
C ASN A 164 -1.83 -5.58 8.10
N LEU A 165 -1.21 -6.74 8.25
CA LEU A 165 -0.22 -7.26 7.32
C LEU A 165 -0.45 -8.75 7.09
N PRO A 166 -0.28 -9.26 5.87
CA PRO A 166 -0.25 -10.69 5.60
C PRO A 166 0.88 -11.37 6.39
N PRO A 167 0.67 -12.61 6.88
CA PRO A 167 1.67 -13.29 7.72
C PRO A 167 3.05 -13.47 7.07
N ASN A 168 3.10 -13.63 5.76
CA ASN A 168 4.34 -13.76 4.99
C ASN A 168 5.18 -12.47 5.03
N LEU A 169 4.57 -11.30 5.13
CA LEU A 169 5.29 -10.03 5.18
C LEU A 169 5.71 -9.61 6.61
N GLU A 170 5.28 -10.33 7.64
CA GLU A 170 5.71 -10.04 9.02
C GLU A 170 7.22 -10.15 9.19
N THR A 171 7.83 -11.20 8.64
CA THR A 171 9.28 -11.41 8.68
C THR A 171 10.02 -10.30 7.92
N ALA A 172 9.50 -9.87 6.78
CA ALA A 172 10.06 -8.73 6.04
C ALA A 172 10.04 -7.45 6.90
N LEU A 173 8.92 -7.15 7.56
CA LEU A 173 8.83 -6.00 8.46
C LEU A 173 9.83 -6.09 9.62
N GLN A 174 10.00 -7.28 10.23
CA GLN A 174 10.98 -7.47 11.29
C GLN A 174 12.42 -7.21 10.82
N LEU A 175 12.78 -7.70 9.64
CA LEU A 175 14.10 -7.49 9.04
C LEU A 175 14.34 -6.00 8.73
N PHE A 176 13.32 -5.30 8.19
CA PHE A 176 13.41 -3.86 7.93
C PHE A 176 13.65 -3.06 9.22
N VAL A 177 12.85 -3.29 10.26
CA VAL A 177 12.98 -2.60 11.55
C VAL A 177 14.34 -2.88 12.18
N ALA A 178 14.77 -4.13 12.16
CA ALA A 178 16.07 -4.53 12.73
C ALA A 178 17.23 -3.90 11.96
N SER A 179 17.18 -3.83 10.64
CA SER A 179 18.22 -3.24 9.81
C SER A 179 18.45 -1.77 10.17
N LEU A 180 17.38 -0.98 10.21
CA LEU A 180 17.47 0.44 10.54
C LEU A 180 17.88 0.66 12.00
N TYR A 181 17.29 -0.09 12.93
CA TYR A 181 17.63 0.06 14.35
C TYR A 181 19.11 -0.21 14.60
N ILE A 182 19.65 -1.31 14.07
CA ILE A 182 21.05 -1.69 14.26
C ILE A 182 22.00 -0.70 13.56
N SER A 183 21.68 -0.25 12.35
CA SER A 183 22.47 0.78 11.66
C SER A 183 22.56 2.08 12.45
N HIS A 184 21.49 2.45 13.17
CA HIS A 184 21.47 3.64 14.02
C HIS A 184 22.30 3.50 15.32
N MET A 185 22.70 2.29 15.72
CA MET A 185 23.57 2.10 16.88
C MET A 185 25.00 2.60 16.63
N GLY A 186 25.39 2.81 15.38
CA GLY A 186 26.71 3.34 14.98
C GLY A 186 27.81 2.28 15.06
N GLY A 187 28.94 2.60 14.42
CA GLY A 187 30.09 1.72 14.32
C GLY A 187 30.04 0.76 13.13
N PRO A 188 31.23 0.33 12.63
CA PRO A 188 31.33 -0.47 11.41
C PRO A 188 30.65 -1.83 11.50
N ASP A 189 30.73 -2.50 12.66
CA ASP A 189 30.13 -3.82 12.87
C ASP A 189 28.58 -3.76 12.86
N HIS A 190 28.01 -2.71 13.47
CA HIS A 190 26.56 -2.49 13.45
C HIS A 190 26.07 -2.10 12.07
N SER A 191 26.80 -1.29 11.34
CA SER A 191 26.47 -0.93 9.95
C SER A 191 26.45 -2.20 9.07
N ALA A 192 27.51 -3.01 9.09
CA ALA A 192 27.57 -4.24 8.32
C ALA A 192 26.43 -5.22 8.66
N LYS A 193 26.08 -5.34 9.95
CA LYS A 193 24.95 -6.17 10.38
C LYS A 193 23.61 -5.60 9.93
N GLY A 194 23.43 -4.29 10.01
CA GLY A 194 22.24 -3.59 9.49
C GLY A 194 22.05 -3.81 8.00
N ASP A 195 23.14 -3.66 7.22
CA ASP A 195 23.14 -3.89 5.77
C ASP A 195 22.79 -5.35 5.43
N SER A 196 23.28 -6.33 6.23
CA SER A 196 22.93 -7.73 6.07
C SER A 196 21.44 -7.99 6.27
N TYR A 197 20.82 -7.38 7.30
CA TYR A 197 19.37 -7.48 7.49
C TYR A 197 18.58 -6.78 6.40
N TYR A 198 19.05 -5.64 5.90
CA TYR A 198 18.40 -4.95 4.79
C TYR A 198 18.47 -5.77 3.50
N ALA A 199 19.62 -6.39 3.21
CA ALA A 199 19.74 -7.32 2.08
C ALA A 199 18.79 -8.53 2.21
N ALA A 200 18.65 -9.07 3.42
CA ALA A 200 17.69 -10.14 3.70
C ALA A 200 16.24 -9.69 3.53
N TYR A 201 15.91 -8.46 3.93
CA TYR A 201 14.62 -7.83 3.68
C TYR A 201 14.30 -7.75 2.18
N LEU A 202 15.21 -7.19 1.39
CA LEU A 202 15.01 -7.07 -0.07
C LEU A 202 14.84 -8.43 -0.76
N ARG A 203 15.60 -9.44 -0.33
CA ARG A 203 15.45 -10.80 -0.86
C ARG A 203 14.08 -11.39 -0.50
N HIS A 204 13.61 -11.20 0.74
CA HIS A 204 12.32 -11.72 1.18
C HIS A 204 11.17 -11.09 0.38
N ILE A 205 11.21 -9.77 0.17
CA ILE A 205 10.23 -9.06 -0.67
C ILE A 205 10.24 -9.61 -2.09
N GLY A 206 11.43 -9.75 -2.71
CA GLY A 206 11.53 -10.26 -4.09
C GLY A 206 10.99 -11.69 -4.22
N GLU A 207 11.16 -12.54 -3.21
CA GLU A 207 10.57 -13.89 -3.18
C GLU A 207 9.03 -13.83 -3.08
N ASP A 208 8.49 -12.91 -2.28
CA ASP A 208 7.04 -12.73 -2.12
C ASP A 208 6.40 -12.14 -3.38
N GLU A 209 7.07 -11.18 -4.04
CA GLU A 209 6.64 -10.65 -5.35
C GLU A 209 6.61 -11.74 -6.42
N MET A 210 7.63 -12.59 -6.46
CA MET A 210 7.70 -13.71 -7.44
C MET A 210 6.60 -14.75 -7.21
N LYS A 211 6.23 -15.00 -5.95
CA LYS A 211 5.19 -15.97 -5.59
C LYS A 211 3.78 -15.37 -5.62
N ASP A 212 3.68 -14.05 -5.84
CA ASP A 212 2.42 -13.31 -5.82
C ASP A 212 1.59 -13.51 -4.51
N LEU A 213 2.29 -13.74 -3.38
CA LEU A 213 1.67 -14.09 -2.11
C LEU A 213 0.96 -12.92 -1.43
N SER A 214 1.29 -11.69 -1.84
CA SER A 214 0.73 -10.46 -1.29
C SER A 214 -0.32 -9.83 -2.21
N SER A 215 -0.45 -10.30 -3.45
CA SER A 215 -1.55 -9.91 -4.30
C SER A 215 -2.81 -10.61 -3.78
N THR A 216 -3.82 -9.84 -3.46
CA THR A 216 -5.17 -10.40 -3.45
C THR A 216 -5.52 -10.66 -4.91
N SER A 217 -5.30 -11.86 -5.38
CA SER A 217 -5.84 -12.31 -6.64
C SER A 217 -7.36 -12.32 -6.50
N GLU A 218 -7.99 -11.20 -6.78
CA GLU A 218 -9.28 -11.26 -7.43
C GLU A 218 -8.95 -11.98 -8.74
N VAL A 219 -9.44 -13.19 -8.87
CA VAL A 219 -9.22 -14.07 -10.00
C VAL A 219 -9.49 -13.27 -11.26
N GLU A 220 -8.42 -12.82 -11.92
CA GLU A 220 -8.46 -12.44 -13.31
C GLU A 220 -8.64 -13.74 -14.09
N GLU A 221 -9.89 -14.25 -14.06
CA GLU A 221 -10.21 -15.58 -14.54
C GLU A 221 -10.02 -15.75 -16.05
N ASN A 222 -9.74 -14.67 -16.79
CA ASN A 222 -9.68 -14.77 -18.26
C ASN A 222 -8.43 -14.19 -18.95
N ASP A 223 -7.71 -13.24 -18.38
CA ASP A 223 -6.67 -12.54 -19.15
C ASP A 223 -5.39 -13.35 -19.36
N LYS A 224 -5.01 -14.24 -18.46
CA LYS A 224 -3.75 -15.03 -18.60
C LYS A 224 -3.84 -16.09 -19.68
N PHE A 225 -5.03 -16.65 -19.92
CA PHE A 225 -5.24 -17.65 -20.98
C PHE A 225 -5.43 -17.00 -22.35
N THR A 226 -6.17 -15.90 -22.40
CA THR A 226 -6.41 -15.15 -23.66
C THR A 226 -5.14 -14.51 -24.17
N ASN A 227 -4.31 -13.92 -23.30
CA ASN A 227 -3.03 -13.30 -23.69
C ASN A 227 -1.95 -14.31 -24.09
N ARG A 228 -2.10 -15.61 -23.77
CA ARG A 228 -1.17 -16.69 -24.18
C ARG A 228 -1.64 -17.44 -25.42
N GLY A 229 -2.74 -17.04 -26.06
CA GLY A 229 -3.21 -17.65 -27.30
C GLY A 229 -3.73 -19.07 -27.14
N PHE A 230 -4.07 -19.52 -25.95
CA PHE A 230 -4.79 -20.76 -25.72
C PHE A 230 -6.30 -20.47 -25.75
N VAL A 231 -6.89 -20.53 -26.94
CA VAL A 231 -8.34 -20.56 -27.18
C VAL A 231 -8.68 -21.96 -27.64
#